data_311d3653ac905b5705758062d33a3e09
#
_entry.id   311d3653ac905b5705758062d33a3e09
#
_cell.length_a   1.000
_cell.length_b   1.000
_cell.length_c   1.000
_cell.angle_alpha   90.00
_cell.angle_beta   90.00
_cell.angle_gamma   90.00
#
_symmetry.space_group_name_H-M   'P 1'
#
loop_
_entity.id
_entity.type
_entity.pdbx_description
1 polymer ?
#
loop_
_entity_poly.entity_id
_entity_poly.type
_entity_poly.pdbx_seq_one_letter_code
_entity_poly.pdbx_strand_id
1 'polypeptide(L)'
;MKLIIAGGRDFSDRLLLKKEVEAFINEQSVSLSDVEVVSGVAKGADTLGEAWGFVSGVKVKIFPPDWNRHGKAAGPIRNREMAEYATHCIVFWDGKSRGAKS
;
A
#
# COMPACT_ATOMS: atom_id res chain seq x y z
N MET A 1 5.46 -3.45 11.04
CA MET A 1 5.64 -3.35 9.58
C MET A 1 4.75 -2.25 9.03
N LYS A 2 5.35 -1.31 8.35
CA LYS A 2 4.64 -0.23 7.65
C LYS A 2 4.69 -0.57 6.17
N LEU A 3 3.56 -0.99 5.61
CA LEU A 3 3.49 -1.63 4.29
C LEU A 3 2.80 -0.75 3.27
N ILE A 4 3.52 -0.34 2.23
CA ILE A 4 2.92 0.28 1.05
C ILE A 4 2.35 -0.83 0.17
N ILE A 5 1.09 -0.70 -0.23
CA ILE A 5 0.46 -1.58 -1.21
C ILE A 5 0.20 -0.72 -2.45
N ALA A 6 0.94 -0.97 -3.51
CA ALA A 6 0.92 -0.13 -4.70
C ALA A 6 0.70 -0.97 -5.97
N GLY A 7 0.43 -0.31 -7.08
CA GLY A 7 0.25 -0.99 -8.35
C GLY A 7 -0.48 -0.15 -9.38
N GLY A 8 -0.88 -0.77 -10.47
CA GLY A 8 -1.56 -0.12 -11.56
C GLY A 8 -2.94 0.41 -11.17
N ARG A 9 -3.37 1.49 -11.83
CA ARG A 9 -4.68 2.10 -11.61
C ARG A 9 -5.83 1.16 -11.97
N ASP A 10 -5.59 0.24 -12.89
CA ASP A 10 -6.59 -0.71 -13.37
C ASP A 10 -6.60 -2.01 -12.57
N PHE A 11 -5.74 -2.12 -11.57
CA PHE A 11 -5.69 -3.32 -10.75
C PHE A 11 -6.96 -3.44 -9.91
N SER A 12 -7.70 -4.54 -10.06
CA SER A 12 -8.99 -4.74 -9.41
C SER A 12 -9.17 -6.14 -8.79
N ASP A 13 -8.14 -6.97 -8.80
CA ASP A 13 -8.23 -8.34 -8.28
C ASP A 13 -8.07 -8.38 -6.77
N ARG A 14 -9.19 -8.25 -6.05
CA ARG A 14 -9.23 -8.22 -4.59
C ARG A 14 -8.72 -9.51 -3.95
N LEU A 15 -9.08 -10.65 -4.55
CA LEU A 15 -8.69 -11.96 -4.00
C LEU A 15 -7.20 -12.18 -4.13
N LEU A 16 -6.63 -11.82 -5.27
CA LEU A 16 -5.19 -11.89 -5.48
C LEU A 16 -4.46 -10.98 -4.51
N LEU A 17 -4.92 -9.74 -4.36
CA LEU A 17 -4.30 -8.79 -3.44
C LEU A 17 -4.30 -9.33 -2.02
N LYS A 18 -5.45 -9.81 -1.54
CA LYS A 18 -5.56 -10.39 -0.20
C LYS A 18 -4.58 -11.54 -0.01
N LYS A 19 -4.57 -12.47 -0.95
CA LYS A 19 -3.70 -13.66 -0.90
C LYS A 19 -2.23 -13.26 -0.84
N GLU A 20 -1.81 -12.37 -1.73
CA GLU A 20 -0.39 -12.01 -1.84
C GLU A 20 0.07 -11.12 -0.68
N VAL A 21 -0.77 -10.20 -0.21
CA VAL A 21 -0.44 -9.36 0.93
C VAL A 21 -0.30 -10.22 2.19
N GLU A 22 -1.24 -11.11 2.43
CA GLU A 22 -1.20 -11.98 3.60
C GLU A 22 -0.02 -12.95 3.56
N ALA A 23 0.30 -13.49 2.36
CA ALA A 23 1.47 -14.34 2.19
C ALA A 23 2.77 -13.57 2.45
N PHE A 24 2.87 -12.35 1.95
CA PHE A 24 4.05 -11.51 2.17
C PHE A 24 4.25 -11.21 3.66
N ILE A 25 3.20 -10.83 4.36
CA ILE A 25 3.26 -10.55 5.80
C ILE A 25 3.71 -11.81 6.56
N ASN A 26 3.17 -12.95 6.18
CA ASN A 26 3.52 -14.22 6.80
C ASN A 26 4.99 -14.58 6.55
N GLU A 27 5.50 -14.35 5.34
CA GLU A 27 6.91 -14.55 5.02
C GLU A 27 7.85 -13.70 5.86
N GLN A 28 7.41 -12.50 6.23
CA GLN A 28 8.18 -11.61 7.07
C GLN A 28 8.10 -11.94 8.56
N SER A 29 7.32 -12.99 8.92
CA SER A 29 7.13 -13.41 10.30
C SER A 29 6.58 -12.30 11.20
N VAL A 30 5.67 -11.49 10.66
CA VAL A 30 5.04 -10.38 11.37
C VAL A 30 3.58 -10.71 11.61
N SER A 31 3.06 -10.40 12.80
CA SER A 31 1.65 -10.60 13.07
C SER A 31 0.84 -9.41 12.54
N LEU A 32 -0.45 -9.65 12.22
CA LEU A 32 -1.32 -8.60 11.69
C LEU A 32 -1.43 -7.40 12.64
N SER A 33 -1.34 -7.61 13.94
CA SER A 33 -1.40 -6.54 14.93
C SER A 33 -0.23 -5.56 14.84
N ASP A 34 0.87 -5.99 14.19
CA ASP A 34 2.08 -5.18 14.03
C ASP A 34 2.21 -4.59 12.62
N VAL A 35 1.15 -4.69 11.81
CA VAL A 35 1.13 -4.18 10.45
C VAL A 35 0.35 -2.87 10.38
N GLU A 36 0.88 -1.92 9.62
CA GLU A 36 0.18 -0.68 9.26
C GLU A 36 0.24 -0.55 7.75
N VAL A 37 -0.90 -0.39 7.10
CA VAL A 37 -0.98 -0.13 5.66
C VAL A 37 -0.71 1.35 5.41
N VAL A 38 0.15 1.65 4.45
CA VAL A 38 0.49 3.02 4.06
C VAL A 38 -0.11 3.27 2.68
N SER A 39 -1.03 4.22 2.57
CA SER A 39 -1.76 4.48 1.33
C SER A 39 -1.65 5.92 0.88
N GLY A 40 -1.47 6.12 -0.43
CA GLY A 40 -1.48 7.43 -1.07
C GLY A 40 -2.84 7.83 -1.62
N VAL A 41 -3.88 7.05 -1.36
CA VAL A 41 -5.25 7.32 -1.83
C VAL A 41 -5.36 7.34 -3.36
N ALA A 42 -4.51 6.59 -4.05
CA ALA A 42 -4.59 6.44 -5.49
C ALA A 42 -5.57 5.33 -5.87
N LYS A 43 -6.05 5.34 -7.10
CA LYS A 43 -6.94 4.29 -7.62
C LYS A 43 -6.18 2.97 -7.78
N GLY A 44 -6.92 1.87 -7.87
CA GLY A 44 -6.37 0.54 -8.11
C GLY A 44 -5.85 -0.10 -6.85
N ALA A 45 -4.60 -0.56 -6.85
CA ALA A 45 -4.05 -1.33 -5.74
C ALA A 45 -4.04 -0.56 -4.41
N ASP A 46 -3.81 0.76 -4.42
CA ASP A 46 -3.89 1.60 -3.22
C ASP A 46 -5.26 1.50 -2.55
N THR A 47 -6.33 1.68 -3.33
CA THR A 47 -7.70 1.63 -2.82
C THR A 47 -8.03 0.23 -2.28
N LEU A 48 -7.64 -0.81 -3.00
CA LEU A 48 -7.87 -2.18 -2.57
C LEU A 48 -7.05 -2.52 -1.33
N GLY A 49 -5.84 -1.98 -1.21
CA GLY A 49 -5.01 -2.15 -0.03
C GLY A 49 -5.62 -1.51 1.20
N GLU A 50 -6.19 -0.31 1.07
CA GLU A 50 -6.91 0.34 2.16
C GLU A 50 -8.10 -0.51 2.60
N ALA A 51 -8.88 -1.00 1.64
CA ALA A 51 -10.06 -1.83 1.94
C ALA A 51 -9.64 -3.10 2.66
N TRP A 52 -8.56 -3.76 2.21
CA TRP A 52 -8.03 -4.94 2.89
C TRP A 52 -7.64 -4.60 4.33
N GLY A 53 -6.97 -3.46 4.54
CA GLY A 53 -6.55 -3.04 5.88
C GLY A 53 -7.73 -2.82 6.81
N PHE A 54 -8.76 -2.13 6.36
CA PHE A 54 -9.96 -1.88 7.15
C PHE A 54 -10.70 -3.19 7.50
N VAL A 55 -10.86 -4.07 6.52
CA VAL A 55 -11.56 -5.35 6.73
C VAL A 55 -10.76 -6.26 7.66
N SER A 56 -9.44 -6.24 7.56
CA SER A 56 -8.56 -7.10 8.38
C SER A 56 -8.28 -6.53 9.77
N GLY A 57 -8.80 -5.34 10.08
CA GLY A 57 -8.55 -4.70 11.38
C GLY A 57 -7.13 -4.16 11.53
N VAL A 58 -6.44 -3.94 10.43
CA VAL A 58 -5.07 -3.41 10.39
C VAL A 58 -5.13 -1.89 10.35
N LYS A 59 -4.19 -1.23 11.01
CA LYS A 59 -4.10 0.24 10.96
C LYS A 59 -3.80 0.70 9.53
N VAL A 60 -4.41 1.82 9.13
CA VAL A 60 -4.20 2.40 7.80
C VAL A 60 -3.75 3.85 7.97
N LYS A 61 -2.57 4.16 7.47
CA LYS A 61 -2.02 5.52 7.46
C LYS A 61 -2.19 6.11 6.06
N ILE A 62 -2.91 7.21 5.97
CA ILE A 62 -3.22 7.87 4.70
C ILE A 62 -2.27 9.04 4.47
N PHE A 63 -1.71 9.12 3.26
CA PHE A 63 -0.86 10.23 2.81
C PHE A 63 -1.53 10.90 1.61
N PRO A 64 -2.53 11.76 1.80
CA PRO A 64 -3.19 12.42 0.67
C PRO A 64 -2.25 13.45 0.04
N PRO A 65 -2.23 13.55 -1.30
CA PRO A 65 -1.42 14.57 -1.94
C PRO A 65 -2.04 15.95 -1.69
N ASP A 66 -1.19 16.92 -1.41
CA ASP A 66 -1.65 18.31 -1.17
C ASP A 66 -1.56 19.11 -2.46
N TRP A 67 -2.56 18.95 -3.31
CA TRP A 67 -2.62 19.63 -4.62
C TRP A 67 -2.65 21.15 -4.49
N ASN A 68 -3.26 21.67 -3.43
CA ASN A 68 -3.36 23.11 -3.22
C ASN A 68 -2.00 23.73 -2.91
N ARG A 69 -1.15 23.01 -2.19
CA ARG A 69 0.16 23.49 -1.79
C ARG A 69 1.24 23.24 -2.84
N HIS A 70 1.20 22.08 -3.49
CA HIS A 70 2.29 21.60 -4.35
C HIS A 70 1.93 21.50 -5.82
N GLY A 71 0.67 21.68 -6.19
CA GLY A 71 0.23 21.56 -7.57
C GLY A 71 0.60 20.18 -8.14
N LYS A 72 1.18 20.16 -9.34
CA LYS A 72 1.55 18.91 -10.02
C LYS A 72 2.61 18.10 -9.28
N ALA A 73 3.37 18.73 -8.39
CA ALA A 73 4.40 18.04 -7.62
C ALA A 73 3.84 17.30 -6.41
N ALA A 74 2.55 17.47 -6.09
CA ALA A 74 1.93 16.87 -4.90
C ALA A 74 2.02 15.34 -4.86
N GLY A 75 1.79 14.68 -6.00
CA GLY A 75 1.90 13.23 -6.10
C GLY A 75 3.31 12.71 -5.80
N PRO A 76 4.33 13.19 -6.51
CA PRO A 76 5.72 12.82 -6.24
C PRO A 76 6.18 13.12 -4.81
N ILE A 77 5.79 14.25 -4.24
CA ILE A 77 6.12 14.62 -2.87
C ILE A 77 5.49 13.63 -1.90
N ARG A 78 4.21 13.32 -2.06
CA ARG A 78 3.49 12.34 -1.24
C ARG A 78 4.15 10.97 -1.35
N ASN A 79 4.55 10.56 -2.55
CA ASN A 79 5.21 9.27 -2.75
C ASN A 79 6.54 9.19 -1.99
N ARG A 80 7.29 10.28 -1.97
CA ARG A 80 8.54 10.36 -1.19
C ARG A 80 8.25 10.22 0.31
N GLU A 81 7.24 10.93 0.80
CA GLU A 81 6.87 10.86 2.21
C GLU A 81 6.49 9.43 2.61
N MET A 82 5.72 8.74 1.75
CA MET A 82 5.37 7.34 1.99
C MET A 82 6.60 6.45 2.03
N ALA A 83 7.53 6.63 1.07
CA ALA A 83 8.74 5.82 0.99
C ALA A 83 9.64 6.02 2.23
N GLU A 84 9.72 7.23 2.74
CA GLU A 84 10.48 7.54 3.95
C GLU A 84 9.85 6.95 5.21
N TYR A 85 8.53 6.89 5.24
CA TYR A 85 7.78 6.36 6.38
C TYR A 85 7.73 4.84 6.42
N ALA A 86 7.58 4.20 5.26
CA ALA A 86 7.32 2.77 5.14
C ALA A 86 8.57 1.92 5.33
N THR A 87 8.37 0.69 5.79
CA THR A 87 9.44 -0.30 5.93
C THR A 87 9.42 -1.33 4.81
N HIS A 88 8.27 -1.55 4.20
CA HIS A 88 8.06 -2.57 3.16
C HIS A 88 7.12 -2.05 2.09
N CYS A 89 7.18 -2.66 0.92
CA CYS A 89 6.32 -2.35 -0.20
C CYS A 89 5.99 -3.64 -0.95
N ILE A 90 4.73 -3.76 -1.38
CA ILE A 90 4.32 -4.82 -2.29
C ILE A 90 3.64 -4.16 -3.49
N VAL A 91 4.02 -4.55 -4.71
CA VAL A 91 3.54 -3.96 -5.94
C VAL A 91 2.79 -5.00 -6.76
N PHE A 92 1.64 -4.61 -7.30
CA PHE A 92 0.79 -5.47 -8.11
C PHE A 92 0.73 -4.96 -9.55
N TRP A 93 0.89 -5.86 -10.52
CA TRP A 93 0.74 -5.55 -11.94
C TRP A 93 0.37 -6.82 -12.71
N ASP A 94 -0.56 -6.71 -13.65
CA ASP A 94 -0.95 -7.81 -14.56
C ASP A 94 -1.08 -9.18 -13.89
N GLY A 95 -1.78 -9.22 -12.74
CA GLY A 95 -1.98 -10.46 -11.99
C GLY A 95 -0.76 -10.97 -11.25
N LYS A 96 0.31 -10.19 -11.19
CA LYS A 96 1.55 -10.52 -10.50
C LYS A 96 1.77 -9.60 -9.30
N SER A 97 2.62 -10.02 -8.37
CA SER A 97 3.00 -9.19 -7.25
C SER A 97 4.47 -9.39 -6.89
N ARG A 98 5.06 -8.37 -6.31
CA ARG A 98 6.42 -8.45 -5.78
C ARG A 98 6.52 -7.61 -4.51
N GLY A 99 6.94 -8.25 -3.41
CA GLY A 99 7.19 -7.56 -2.16
C GLY A 99 8.68 -7.26 -1.98
N ALA A 100 8.97 -6.17 -1.27
CA ALA A 100 10.33 -5.76 -0.97
C ALA A 100 10.38 -5.02 0.35
N LYS A 101 11.54 -5.13 1.01
CA LYS A 101 11.86 -4.37 2.21
C LYS A 101 12.58 -3.11 1.78
N SER A 102 12.13 -1.97 2.28
CA SER A 102 12.77 -0.70 1.93
C SER A 102 13.97 -0.40 2.81
#